data_f7bfeb606c5396ff61c9600c1be74566
#
_entry.id   f7bfeb606c5396ff61c9600c1be74566
#
_cell.length_a   1.000
_cell.length_b   1.000
_cell.length_c   1.000
_cell.angle_alpha   90.00
_cell.angle_beta   90.00
_cell.angle_gamma   90.00
#
_symmetry.space_group_name_H-M   'P 1'
#
loop_
_entity.id
_entity.type
_entity.pdbx_description
1 polymer ?
#
loop_
_entity_poly.entity_id
_entity_poly.type
_entity_poly.pdbx_seq_one_letter_code
_entity_poly.pdbx_strand_id
1 'polypeptide(L)'
;MAEREPVEGYLEGWYAEILTGVCETRRRLTPEERAALRTLGERAAEAGIGLRDLIRAHLSAAQRVRPGLPRAAADHLLSAVEQAVDAFAEGHERAQHLAMRQEEAARREFIDDLLYGRSDLGRLAERAERFGLLLSHAHAVAVAQGREPYSDGSAVTRTVEASLTARFGNRRILLTTKDGRLICVAPADEPDVLAHFAKQAHAATDGGQVAIGRAHPGAGGVVHSYEEALNALDLAARMNLDEPVLHAADLLVYPVLTRDRQAMADLVRTVLGPLQQARGGAKPLLDTLTAYFDTGCVTAQAARRLSLSVRAMTYRLDRIHRLTGADPGDPVQRYTLQTAVVGARLLDWPDQPL
;
A
#
# COMPACT_ATOMS: atom_id res chain seq x y z
N MET A 1 5.07 16.48 29.92
CA MET A 1 5.95 17.60 29.50
C MET A 1 7.24 17.39 30.26
N ALA A 2 8.21 16.64 29.67
CA ALA A 2 9.54 16.48 30.28
C ALA A 2 10.26 17.82 30.12
N GLU A 3 10.80 18.37 31.20
CA GLU A 3 11.69 19.52 31.17
C GLU A 3 12.84 19.18 30.24
N ARG A 4 12.99 19.92 29.11
CA ARG A 4 14.15 19.83 28.24
C ARG A 4 15.35 20.27 29.05
N GLU A 5 16.27 19.36 29.40
CA GLU A 5 17.58 19.75 29.91
C GLU A 5 18.18 20.79 28.97
N PRO A 6 18.74 21.90 29.50
CA PRO A 6 19.33 22.91 28.69
C PRO A 6 20.52 22.30 27.92
N VAL A 7 20.63 22.61 26.63
CA VAL A 7 21.70 22.13 25.71
C VAL A 7 23.10 22.37 26.31
N GLU A 8 23.25 23.38 27.15
CA GLU A 8 24.46 23.74 27.88
C GLU A 8 24.92 22.64 28.85
N GLY A 9 23.99 21.89 29.48
CA GLY A 9 24.32 20.79 30.38
C GLY A 9 24.99 19.60 29.67
N TYR A 10 24.78 19.44 28.38
CA TYR A 10 25.46 18.39 27.57
C TYR A 10 26.96 18.65 27.34
N LEU A 11 27.41 19.90 27.48
CA LEU A 11 28.80 20.35 27.21
C LEU A 11 29.54 20.82 28.44
N GLU A 12 28.95 20.67 29.64
CA GLU A 12 29.58 21.14 30.88
C GLU A 12 30.73 20.23 31.35
N GLY A 13 31.78 20.90 31.87
CA GLY A 13 32.93 20.30 32.55
C GLY A 13 33.95 19.66 31.59
N TRP A 14 33.84 18.39 31.30
CA TRP A 14 34.86 17.61 30.56
C TRP A 14 35.16 18.13 29.16
N TYR A 15 34.20 18.78 28.49
CA TYR A 15 34.41 19.31 27.15
C TYR A 15 35.36 20.55 27.15
N ALA A 16 35.18 21.43 28.12
CA ALA A 16 36.08 22.58 28.29
C ALA A 16 37.48 22.10 28.65
N GLU A 17 37.62 21.05 29.47
CA GLU A 17 38.90 20.41 29.80
C GLU A 17 39.59 19.82 28.59
N ILE A 18 38.87 19.15 27.70
CA ILE A 18 39.41 18.63 26.43
C ILE A 18 39.93 19.77 25.56
N LEU A 19 39.14 20.83 25.35
CA LEU A 19 39.58 21.96 24.54
C LEU A 19 40.81 22.63 25.12
N THR A 20 40.87 22.84 26.43
CA THR A 20 42.03 23.41 27.12
C THR A 20 43.24 22.50 26.98
N GLY A 21 43.13 21.22 27.24
CA GLY A 21 44.23 20.25 27.14
C GLY A 21 44.77 20.10 25.72
N VAL A 22 43.92 20.13 24.69
CA VAL A 22 44.32 20.12 23.29
C VAL A 22 45.11 21.36 22.93
N CYS A 23 44.70 22.55 23.42
CA CYS A 23 45.38 23.80 23.19
C CYS A 23 46.71 23.89 23.90
N GLU A 24 46.81 23.47 25.15
CA GLU A 24 48.05 23.48 25.95
C GLU A 24 49.10 22.50 25.40
N THR A 25 48.67 21.31 24.99
CA THR A 25 49.58 20.26 24.50
C THR A 25 49.80 20.32 22.98
N ARG A 26 49.13 21.21 22.28
CA ARG A 26 49.17 21.38 20.82
C ARG A 26 48.93 20.08 20.04
N ARG A 27 48.09 19.20 20.55
CA ARG A 27 47.74 17.94 19.94
C ARG A 27 46.39 18.01 19.22
N ARG A 28 46.05 16.99 18.46
CA ARG A 28 44.70 16.77 17.95
C ARG A 28 43.84 16.04 18.98
N LEU A 29 42.51 16.00 18.76
CA LEU A 29 41.61 15.16 19.54
C LEU A 29 42.02 13.70 19.41
N THR A 30 42.06 12.98 20.55
CA THR A 30 42.31 11.55 20.54
C THR A 30 41.14 10.77 19.93
N PRO A 31 41.36 9.51 19.51
CA PRO A 31 40.26 8.65 19.08
C PRO A 31 39.15 8.49 20.12
N GLU A 32 39.50 8.41 21.40
CA GLU A 32 38.58 8.28 22.55
C GLU A 32 37.75 9.57 22.72
N GLU A 33 38.38 10.74 22.66
CA GLU A 33 37.70 12.03 22.74
C GLU A 33 36.72 12.22 21.56
N ARG A 34 37.13 11.85 20.34
CA ARG A 34 36.24 11.87 19.19
C ARG A 34 35.07 10.89 19.33
N ALA A 35 35.30 9.69 19.90
CA ALA A 35 34.23 8.74 20.19
C ALA A 35 33.26 9.30 21.22
N ALA A 36 33.74 9.92 22.29
CA ALA A 36 32.92 10.58 23.29
C ALA A 36 32.06 11.72 22.70
N LEU A 37 32.64 12.51 21.79
CA LEU A 37 31.91 13.58 21.09
C LEU A 37 30.83 13.01 20.12
N ARG A 38 31.09 11.89 19.44
CA ARG A 38 30.06 11.19 18.66
C ARG A 38 28.91 10.72 19.54
N THR A 39 29.21 10.07 20.66
CA THR A 39 28.18 9.66 21.64
C THR A 39 27.39 10.86 22.17
N LEU A 40 28.05 12.02 22.37
CA LEU A 40 27.35 13.25 22.73
C LEU A 40 26.34 13.66 21.66
N GLY A 41 26.72 13.61 20.38
CA GLY A 41 25.85 13.90 19.25
C GLY A 41 24.66 12.94 19.18
N GLU A 42 24.90 11.63 19.37
CA GLU A 42 23.87 10.60 19.42
C GLU A 42 22.85 10.89 20.54
N ARG A 43 23.30 11.13 21.75
CA ARG A 43 22.44 11.44 22.91
C ARG A 43 21.65 12.74 22.71
N ALA A 44 22.26 13.77 22.10
CA ALA A 44 21.58 15.02 21.81
C ALA A 44 20.43 14.80 20.80
N ALA A 45 20.65 13.98 19.76
CA ALA A 45 19.59 13.62 18.79
C ALA A 45 18.47 12.83 19.47
N GLU A 46 18.78 11.85 20.32
CA GLU A 46 17.82 11.07 21.10
C GLU A 46 16.98 11.94 22.04
N ALA A 47 17.58 12.98 22.61
CA ALA A 47 16.88 13.97 23.43
C ALA A 47 16.07 15.01 22.61
N GLY A 48 16.09 14.92 21.28
CA GLY A 48 15.39 15.86 20.39
C GLY A 48 16.05 17.23 20.27
N ILE A 49 17.35 17.35 20.62
CA ILE A 49 18.14 18.58 20.47
C ILE A 49 18.58 18.67 19.01
N GLY A 50 18.26 19.80 18.36
CA GLY A 50 18.68 20.05 16.98
C GLY A 50 20.19 20.22 16.85
N LEU A 51 20.79 19.71 15.75
CA LEU A 51 22.22 19.84 15.47
C LEU A 51 22.68 21.31 15.51
N ARG A 52 21.86 22.25 15.03
CA ARG A 52 22.15 23.70 15.07
C ARG A 52 22.36 24.21 16.51
N ASP A 53 21.49 23.76 17.44
CA ASP A 53 21.55 24.22 18.83
C ASP A 53 22.76 23.61 19.55
N LEU A 54 23.09 22.36 19.23
CA LEU A 54 24.29 21.69 19.70
C LEU A 54 25.58 22.41 19.21
N ILE A 55 25.67 22.76 17.91
CA ILE A 55 26.76 23.51 17.35
C ILE A 55 26.90 24.90 18.03
N ARG A 56 25.78 25.59 18.25
CA ARG A 56 25.79 26.89 18.91
C ARG A 56 26.33 26.80 20.33
N ALA A 57 25.89 25.84 21.12
CA ALA A 57 26.36 25.59 22.49
C ALA A 57 27.87 25.27 22.49
N HIS A 58 28.34 24.47 21.54
CA HIS A 58 29.73 24.15 21.35
C HIS A 58 30.59 25.36 21.05
N LEU A 59 30.19 26.20 20.10
CA LEU A 59 30.88 27.43 19.77
C LEU A 59 30.92 28.41 20.96
N SER A 60 29.85 28.49 21.74
CA SER A 60 29.80 29.29 22.97
C SER A 60 30.76 28.76 24.02
N ALA A 61 30.88 27.44 24.18
CA ALA A 61 31.85 26.83 25.09
C ALA A 61 33.31 27.12 24.65
N ALA A 62 33.60 26.99 23.34
CA ALA A 62 34.94 27.34 22.79
C ALA A 62 35.29 28.82 22.98
N GLN A 63 34.32 29.73 22.87
CA GLN A 63 34.53 31.16 23.13
C GLN A 63 34.86 31.45 24.60
N ARG A 64 34.31 30.69 25.55
CA ARG A 64 34.62 30.81 26.99
C ARG A 64 36.05 30.39 27.31
N VAL A 65 36.56 29.34 26.64
CA VAL A 65 37.94 28.84 26.81
C VAL A 65 38.97 29.78 26.19
N ARG A 66 38.68 30.47 25.09
CA ARG A 66 39.58 31.31 24.31
C ARG A 66 40.36 32.39 25.11
N PRO A 67 39.78 33.14 26.06
CA PRO A 67 40.49 34.24 26.75
C PRO A 67 41.65 33.75 27.63
N GLY A 68 41.64 32.50 28.09
CA GLY A 68 42.73 31.90 28.90
C GLY A 68 43.90 31.36 28.08
N LEU A 69 43.82 31.36 26.73
CA LEU A 69 44.81 30.71 25.88
C LEU A 69 45.83 31.70 25.29
N PRO A 70 47.11 31.27 25.16
CA PRO A 70 48.12 32.03 24.40
C PRO A 70 47.68 32.22 22.94
N ARG A 71 48.08 33.37 22.32
CA ARG A 71 47.77 33.65 20.92
C ARG A 71 48.21 32.53 19.96
N ALA A 72 49.35 31.89 20.22
CA ALA A 72 49.86 30.77 19.42
C ALA A 72 49.00 29.48 19.51
N ALA A 73 48.03 29.39 20.43
CA ALA A 73 47.14 28.26 20.60
C ALA A 73 45.79 28.44 19.84
N ALA A 74 45.56 29.62 19.23
CA ALA A 74 44.29 29.91 18.55
C ALA A 74 44.02 28.98 17.36
N ASP A 75 45.05 28.64 16.57
CA ASP A 75 44.91 27.74 15.44
C ASP A 75 44.60 26.31 15.88
N HIS A 76 45.16 25.90 17.00
CA HIS A 76 44.90 24.58 17.59
C HIS A 76 43.47 24.51 18.16
N LEU A 77 42.97 25.59 18.74
CA LEU A 77 41.58 25.68 19.19
C LEU A 77 40.59 25.53 18.01
N LEU A 78 40.85 26.26 16.91
CA LEU A 78 40.02 26.17 15.71
C LEU A 78 39.98 24.74 15.14
N SER A 79 41.15 24.09 15.03
CA SER A 79 41.22 22.70 14.57
C SER A 79 40.55 21.72 15.52
N ALA A 80 40.62 21.95 16.85
CA ALA A 80 39.91 21.13 17.80
C ALA A 80 38.37 21.32 17.73
N VAL A 81 37.92 22.56 17.52
CA VAL A 81 36.52 22.93 17.31
C VAL A 81 35.98 22.25 16.06
N GLU A 82 36.72 22.32 14.95
CA GLU A 82 36.35 21.66 13.69
C GLU A 82 36.19 20.14 13.88
N GLN A 83 37.20 19.46 14.44
CA GLN A 83 37.18 18.03 14.68
C GLN A 83 36.04 17.59 15.66
N ALA A 84 35.73 18.45 16.62
CA ALA A 84 34.64 18.17 17.57
C ALA A 84 33.28 18.36 16.91
N VAL A 85 33.08 19.40 16.08
CA VAL A 85 31.84 19.59 15.30
C VAL A 85 31.61 18.42 14.39
N ASP A 86 32.63 17.97 13.65
CA ASP A 86 32.51 16.81 12.76
C ASP A 86 32.13 15.56 13.54
N ALA A 87 32.79 15.31 14.69
CA ALA A 87 32.52 14.11 15.47
C ALA A 87 31.09 14.05 16.00
N PHE A 88 30.57 15.11 16.60
CA PHE A 88 29.20 15.07 17.12
C PHE A 88 28.14 15.26 16.04
N ALA A 89 28.46 15.93 14.91
CA ALA A 89 27.57 15.93 13.76
C ALA A 89 27.39 14.52 13.19
N GLU A 90 28.50 13.77 13.02
CA GLU A 90 28.45 12.36 12.61
C GLU A 90 27.57 11.51 13.54
N GLY A 91 27.73 11.67 14.87
CA GLY A 91 26.91 10.97 15.84
C GLY A 91 25.43 11.33 15.77
N HIS A 92 25.14 12.62 15.67
CA HIS A 92 23.77 13.13 15.56
C HIS A 92 23.05 12.63 14.29
N GLU A 93 23.71 12.72 13.14
CA GLU A 93 23.17 12.20 11.87
C GLU A 93 22.94 10.69 11.91
N ARG A 94 23.87 9.94 12.52
CA ARG A 94 23.74 8.48 12.69
C ARG A 94 22.52 8.13 13.53
N ALA A 95 22.31 8.81 14.66
CA ALA A 95 21.15 8.59 15.51
C ALA A 95 19.84 8.93 14.80
N GLN A 96 19.79 10.05 14.08
CA GLN A 96 18.61 10.42 13.26
C GLN A 96 18.31 9.38 12.19
N HIS A 97 19.31 8.92 11.45
CA HIS A 97 19.13 7.89 10.42
C HIS A 97 18.67 6.55 11.03
N LEU A 98 19.15 6.21 12.25
CA LEU A 98 18.70 5.01 12.95
C LEU A 98 17.24 5.14 13.38
N ALA A 99 16.86 6.27 13.98
CA ALA A 99 15.49 6.55 14.39
C ALA A 99 14.52 6.52 13.20
N MET A 100 14.87 7.15 12.08
CA MET A 100 14.05 7.10 10.85
C MET A 100 13.87 5.66 10.35
N ARG A 101 14.94 4.87 10.29
CA ARG A 101 14.84 3.46 9.87
C ARG A 101 14.00 2.62 10.81
N GLN A 102 14.08 2.86 12.12
CA GLN A 102 13.25 2.17 13.11
C GLN A 102 11.78 2.55 12.96
N GLU A 103 11.48 3.84 12.73
CA GLU A 103 10.11 4.31 12.50
C GLU A 103 9.52 3.73 11.20
N GLU A 104 10.30 3.72 10.11
CA GLU A 104 9.89 3.08 8.85
C GLU A 104 9.68 1.58 9.00
N ALA A 105 10.53 0.88 9.76
CA ALA A 105 10.38 -0.54 10.03
C ALA A 105 9.12 -0.83 10.86
N ALA A 106 8.89 -0.03 11.92
CA ALA A 106 7.69 -0.14 12.75
C ALA A 106 6.40 0.16 11.96
N ARG A 107 6.45 1.14 11.05
CA ARG A 107 5.33 1.45 10.15
C ARG A 107 5.04 0.30 9.18
N ARG A 108 6.06 -0.29 8.57
CA ARG A 108 5.90 -1.45 7.67
C ARG A 108 5.32 -2.65 8.40
N GLU A 109 5.86 -2.98 9.59
CA GLU A 109 5.32 -4.05 10.44
C GLU A 109 3.87 -3.80 10.83
N PHE A 110 3.52 -2.55 11.21
CA PHE A 110 2.14 -2.18 11.51
C PHE A 110 1.21 -2.37 10.30
N ILE A 111 1.63 -1.96 9.10
CA ILE A 111 0.85 -2.14 7.87
C ILE A 111 0.63 -3.62 7.57
N ASP A 112 1.67 -4.46 7.72
CA ASP A 112 1.55 -5.89 7.52
C ASP A 112 0.58 -6.53 8.51
N ASP A 113 0.68 -6.16 9.78
CA ASP A 113 -0.25 -6.64 10.82
C ASP A 113 -1.69 -6.18 10.55
N LEU A 114 -1.87 -4.93 10.10
CA LEU A 114 -3.19 -4.35 9.81
C LEU A 114 -3.86 -5.03 8.61
N LEU A 115 -3.11 -5.31 7.55
CA LEU A 115 -3.65 -5.87 6.30
C LEU A 115 -3.80 -7.39 6.33
N TYR A 116 -2.96 -8.11 7.10
CA TYR A 116 -2.94 -9.56 7.13
C TYR A 116 -3.43 -10.19 8.45
N GLY A 117 -3.77 -9.38 9.45
CA GLY A 117 -4.34 -9.83 10.71
C GLY A 117 -3.41 -10.74 11.53
N ARG A 118 -2.09 -10.52 11.46
CA ARG A 118 -1.08 -11.40 12.10
C ARG A 118 -0.86 -11.14 13.59
N SER A 119 -1.32 -10.02 14.11
CA SER A 119 -1.13 -9.59 15.49
C SER A 119 -2.40 -9.66 16.33
N ASP A 120 -2.25 -9.64 17.64
CA ASP A 120 -3.35 -9.45 18.59
C ASP A 120 -4.10 -8.13 18.30
N LEU A 121 -5.42 -8.21 18.19
CA LEU A 121 -6.28 -7.08 17.79
C LEU A 121 -6.20 -5.89 18.77
N GLY A 122 -5.97 -6.15 20.05
CA GLY A 122 -5.84 -5.09 21.07
C GLY A 122 -4.57 -4.27 20.87
N ARG A 123 -3.43 -4.96 20.71
CA ARG A 123 -2.14 -4.30 20.43
C ARG A 123 -2.15 -3.57 19.09
N LEU A 124 -2.85 -4.11 18.10
CA LEU A 124 -2.98 -3.49 16.80
C LEU A 124 -3.77 -2.17 16.90
N ALA A 125 -4.82 -2.12 17.70
CA ALA A 125 -5.61 -0.91 17.92
C ALA A 125 -4.78 0.20 18.59
N GLU A 126 -3.98 -0.12 19.62
CA GLU A 126 -3.08 0.84 20.28
C GLU A 126 -2.02 1.40 19.30
N ARG A 127 -1.46 0.54 18.44
CA ARG A 127 -0.49 0.98 17.43
C ARG A 127 -1.15 1.84 16.34
N ALA A 128 -2.39 1.53 15.97
CA ALA A 128 -3.14 2.26 14.95
C ALA A 128 -3.34 3.75 15.31
N GLU A 129 -3.57 4.05 16.59
CA GLU A 129 -3.72 5.43 17.06
C GLU A 129 -2.47 6.29 16.79
N ARG A 130 -1.27 5.71 16.86
CA ARG A 130 0.00 6.39 16.51
C ARG A 130 0.04 6.81 15.04
N PHE A 131 -0.63 6.04 14.17
CA PHE A 131 -0.74 6.31 12.73
C PHE A 131 -2.05 7.02 12.34
N GLY A 132 -2.79 7.53 13.34
CA GLY A 132 -4.00 8.31 13.14
C GLY A 132 -5.26 7.51 12.83
N LEU A 133 -5.22 6.16 12.94
CA LEU A 133 -6.37 5.29 12.71
C LEU A 133 -7.07 4.94 14.03
N LEU A 134 -8.37 5.17 14.09
CA LEU A 134 -9.23 4.78 15.23
C LEU A 134 -9.98 3.50 14.88
N LEU A 135 -9.35 2.34 15.07
CA LEU A 135 -9.90 1.04 14.69
C LEU A 135 -11.15 0.62 15.49
N SER A 136 -11.59 1.39 16.46
CA SER A 136 -12.90 1.24 17.11
C SER A 136 -14.08 1.54 16.17
N HIS A 137 -13.85 2.32 15.11
CA HIS A 137 -14.83 2.64 14.08
C HIS A 137 -14.75 1.69 12.89
N ALA A 138 -15.78 1.67 12.06
CA ALA A 138 -15.75 0.94 10.81
C ALA A 138 -14.82 1.64 9.79
N HIS A 139 -14.05 0.83 9.07
CA HIS A 139 -13.14 1.30 8.01
C HIS A 139 -13.40 0.53 6.73
N ALA A 140 -13.13 1.18 5.61
CA ALA A 140 -13.09 0.54 4.30
C ALA A 140 -11.71 0.74 3.67
N VAL A 141 -11.33 -0.19 2.80
CA VAL A 141 -10.03 -0.21 2.12
C VAL A 141 -10.24 -0.11 0.63
N ALA A 142 -9.52 0.80 -0.01
CA ALA A 142 -9.40 0.83 -1.46
C ALA A 142 -7.99 0.38 -1.88
N VAL A 143 -7.92 -0.43 -2.92
CA VAL A 143 -6.68 -0.96 -3.49
C VAL A 143 -6.61 -0.57 -4.95
N ALA A 144 -5.58 0.18 -5.32
CA ALA A 144 -5.28 0.52 -6.71
C ALA A 144 -4.20 -0.39 -7.28
N GLN A 145 -4.44 -0.92 -8.46
CA GLN A 145 -3.51 -1.73 -9.23
C GLN A 145 -3.29 -1.07 -10.60
N GLY A 146 -2.04 -0.65 -10.85
CA GLY A 146 -1.60 -0.09 -12.13
C GLY A 146 -0.98 -1.15 -13.04
N ARG A 147 -0.61 -0.75 -14.26
CA ARG A 147 0.21 -1.58 -15.16
C ARG A 147 1.61 -1.79 -14.61
N GLU A 148 2.17 -0.76 -13.97
CA GLU A 148 3.44 -0.81 -13.26
C GLU A 148 3.20 -0.86 -11.76
N PRO A 149 4.07 -1.55 -10.99
CA PRO A 149 3.96 -1.60 -9.54
C PRO A 149 4.11 -0.21 -8.92
N TYR A 150 3.25 0.10 -7.95
CA TYR A 150 3.42 1.27 -7.09
C TYR A 150 4.59 1.05 -6.13
N SER A 151 5.35 2.10 -5.88
CA SER A 151 6.41 2.13 -4.89
C SER A 151 6.33 3.37 -4.02
N ASP A 152 6.82 3.26 -2.79
CA ASP A 152 6.96 4.39 -1.88
C ASP A 152 7.83 5.48 -2.55
N GLY A 153 7.37 6.73 -2.47
CA GLY A 153 8.09 7.85 -3.06
C GLY A 153 8.03 7.97 -4.59
N SER A 154 7.28 7.11 -5.31
CA SER A 154 7.04 7.31 -6.73
C SER A 154 6.27 8.62 -7.00
N ALA A 155 6.43 9.18 -8.20
CA ALA A 155 5.72 10.41 -8.57
C ALA A 155 4.19 10.25 -8.48
N VAL A 156 3.69 9.09 -8.87
CA VAL A 156 2.26 8.74 -8.81
C VAL A 156 1.77 8.70 -7.36
N THR A 157 2.47 7.97 -6.48
CA THR A 157 2.11 7.88 -5.06
C THR A 157 2.08 9.25 -4.41
N ARG A 158 3.11 10.08 -4.63
CA ARG A 158 3.17 11.46 -4.10
C ARG A 158 2.05 12.35 -4.62
N THR A 159 1.68 12.22 -5.88
CA THR A 159 0.57 13.01 -6.46
C THR A 159 -0.76 12.65 -5.80
N VAL A 160 -1.04 11.35 -5.62
CA VAL A 160 -2.26 10.88 -4.94
C VAL A 160 -2.28 11.32 -3.49
N GLU A 161 -1.16 11.19 -2.77
CA GLU A 161 -1.00 11.62 -1.38
C GLU A 161 -1.23 13.12 -1.21
N ALA A 162 -0.59 13.94 -2.05
CA ALA A 162 -0.76 15.39 -2.04
C ALA A 162 -2.22 15.81 -2.29
N SER A 163 -2.90 15.13 -3.22
CA SER A 163 -4.31 15.40 -3.54
C SER A 163 -5.25 15.04 -2.37
N LEU A 164 -5.01 13.89 -1.70
CA LEU A 164 -5.78 13.49 -0.52
C LEU A 164 -5.54 14.46 0.65
N THR A 165 -4.28 14.77 0.93
CA THR A 165 -3.89 15.69 2.01
C THR A 165 -4.46 17.09 1.81
N ALA A 166 -4.43 17.61 0.58
CA ALA A 166 -4.97 18.93 0.25
C ALA A 166 -6.50 19.02 0.49
N ARG A 167 -7.23 17.92 0.23
CA ARG A 167 -8.69 17.91 0.32
C ARG A 167 -9.21 17.53 1.70
N PHE A 168 -8.61 16.54 2.36
CA PHE A 168 -9.11 15.93 3.59
C PHE A 168 -8.18 16.12 4.79
N GLY A 169 -6.96 16.65 4.57
CA GLY A 169 -5.90 16.67 5.59
C GLY A 169 -5.35 15.29 5.89
N ASN A 170 -4.47 15.21 6.91
CA ASN A 170 -3.84 13.94 7.33
C ASN A 170 -4.63 13.16 8.38
N ARG A 171 -5.92 13.48 8.56
CA ARG A 171 -6.71 12.90 9.64
C ARG A 171 -7.32 11.58 9.24
N ARG A 172 -7.01 10.52 9.99
CA ARG A 172 -7.66 9.21 9.95
C ARG A 172 -7.56 8.45 8.61
N ILE A 173 -6.65 8.86 7.72
CA ILE A 173 -6.43 8.22 6.43
C ILE A 173 -5.04 7.61 6.44
N LEU A 174 -4.94 6.32 6.14
CA LEU A 174 -3.66 5.66 5.91
C LEU A 174 -3.50 5.41 4.42
N LEU A 175 -2.50 6.05 3.82
CA LEU A 175 -2.04 5.74 2.47
C LEU A 175 -0.71 4.99 2.57
N THR A 176 -0.60 3.89 1.84
CA THR A 176 0.61 3.04 1.83
C THR A 176 0.73 2.29 0.52
N THR A 177 1.93 1.79 0.23
CA THR A 177 2.15 0.83 -0.84
C THR A 177 2.44 -0.55 -0.26
N LYS A 178 1.88 -1.59 -0.86
CA LYS A 178 2.15 -2.98 -0.50
C LYS A 178 1.99 -3.88 -1.71
N ASP A 179 2.95 -4.78 -1.92
CA ASP A 179 2.97 -5.75 -3.02
C ASP A 179 2.72 -5.11 -4.40
N GLY A 180 3.31 -3.94 -4.63
CA GLY A 180 3.16 -3.18 -5.86
C GLY A 180 1.80 -2.51 -6.05
N ARG A 181 0.95 -2.46 -5.02
CA ARG A 181 -0.36 -1.79 -5.02
C ARG A 181 -0.35 -0.56 -4.14
N LEU A 182 -1.16 0.44 -4.48
CA LEU A 182 -1.41 1.59 -3.63
C LEU A 182 -2.70 1.37 -2.86
N ILE A 183 -2.63 1.50 -1.53
CA ILE A 183 -3.70 1.13 -0.61
C ILE A 183 -4.09 2.36 0.19
N CYS A 184 -5.38 2.62 0.27
CA CYS A 184 -5.97 3.66 1.11
C CYS A 184 -6.95 3.05 2.11
N VAL A 185 -6.72 3.28 3.40
CA VAL A 185 -7.64 2.90 4.48
C VAL A 185 -8.28 4.17 5.00
N ALA A 186 -9.60 4.22 5.02
CA ALA A 186 -10.35 5.39 5.48
C ALA A 186 -11.57 5.00 6.33
N PRO A 187 -12.04 5.89 7.22
CA PRO A 187 -13.24 5.67 7.98
C PRO A 187 -14.48 5.51 7.09
N ALA A 188 -15.42 4.67 7.52
CA ALA A 188 -16.64 4.39 6.75
C ALA A 188 -17.60 5.57 6.66
N ASP A 189 -17.52 6.50 7.62
CA ASP A 189 -18.31 7.74 7.67
C ASP A 189 -17.78 8.82 6.72
N GLU A 190 -16.63 8.58 6.07
CA GLU A 190 -16.04 9.49 5.08
C GLU A 190 -15.89 8.81 3.69
N PRO A 191 -17.00 8.38 3.03
CA PRO A 191 -16.93 7.63 1.76
C PRO A 191 -16.30 8.44 0.62
N ASP A 192 -16.35 9.75 0.67
CA ASP A 192 -15.75 10.65 -0.30
C ASP A 192 -14.22 10.52 -0.39
N VAL A 193 -13.57 10.09 0.69
CA VAL A 193 -12.11 9.86 0.73
C VAL A 193 -11.74 8.75 -0.27
N LEU A 194 -12.41 7.59 -0.18
CA LEU A 194 -12.11 6.45 -1.05
C LEU A 194 -12.54 6.71 -2.49
N ALA A 195 -13.65 7.41 -2.70
CA ALA A 195 -14.08 7.81 -4.04
C ALA A 195 -13.06 8.79 -4.69
N HIS A 196 -12.55 9.74 -3.91
CA HIS A 196 -11.51 10.66 -4.37
C HIS A 196 -10.19 9.92 -4.63
N PHE A 197 -9.76 9.06 -3.71
CA PHE A 197 -8.60 8.20 -3.91
C PHE A 197 -8.70 7.41 -5.20
N ALA A 198 -9.82 6.72 -5.43
CA ALA A 198 -10.04 5.89 -6.61
C ALA A 198 -9.92 6.71 -7.90
N LYS A 199 -10.54 7.89 -7.94
CA LYS A 199 -10.44 8.81 -9.08
C LYS A 199 -9.01 9.27 -9.34
N GLN A 200 -8.27 9.65 -8.29
CA GLN A 200 -6.90 10.14 -8.43
C GLN A 200 -5.92 9.02 -8.81
N ALA A 201 -6.03 7.86 -8.19
CA ALA A 201 -5.19 6.71 -8.49
C ALA A 201 -5.42 6.22 -9.93
N HIS A 202 -6.67 6.13 -10.39
CA HIS A 202 -6.99 5.79 -11.78
C HIS A 202 -6.43 6.82 -12.77
N ALA A 203 -6.61 8.12 -12.51
CA ALA A 203 -6.12 9.18 -13.40
C ALA A 203 -4.59 9.27 -13.44
N ALA A 204 -3.90 8.92 -12.35
CA ALA A 204 -2.44 8.96 -12.26
C ALA A 204 -1.76 7.74 -12.89
N THR A 205 -2.51 6.66 -13.13
CA THR A 205 -2.03 5.43 -13.78
C THR A 205 -2.78 5.23 -15.08
N ASP A 206 -2.13 5.27 -16.19
CA ASP A 206 -2.73 5.10 -17.52
C ASP A 206 -3.57 3.80 -17.65
N GLY A 207 -4.80 3.84 -17.11
CA GLY A 207 -5.78 2.75 -17.13
C GLY A 207 -5.66 1.71 -15.97
N GLY A 208 -5.09 2.09 -14.83
CA GLY A 208 -5.13 1.23 -13.63
C GLY A 208 -6.54 1.11 -13.06
N GLN A 209 -6.86 -0.04 -12.45
CA GLN A 209 -8.14 -0.27 -11.77
C GLN A 209 -8.02 -0.05 -10.27
N VAL A 210 -9.11 0.36 -9.65
CA VAL A 210 -9.21 0.52 -8.20
C VAL A 210 -10.39 -0.28 -7.68
N ALA A 211 -10.18 -1.12 -6.68
CA ALA A 211 -11.27 -1.81 -5.99
C ALA A 211 -11.47 -1.25 -4.59
N ILE A 212 -12.71 -1.11 -4.17
CA ILE A 212 -13.12 -0.63 -2.85
C ILE A 212 -13.86 -1.77 -2.15
N GLY A 213 -13.28 -2.24 -1.02
CA GLY A 213 -13.89 -3.20 -0.12
C GLY A 213 -15.03 -2.59 0.68
N ARG A 214 -15.86 -3.44 1.27
CA ARG A 214 -16.96 -2.98 2.15
C ARG A 214 -16.42 -2.49 3.48
N ALA A 215 -17.15 -1.60 4.11
CA ALA A 215 -16.81 -1.13 5.44
C ALA A 215 -17.13 -2.19 6.51
N HIS A 216 -16.17 -2.46 7.39
CA HIS A 216 -16.33 -3.37 8.50
C HIS A 216 -15.77 -2.77 9.79
N PRO A 217 -16.35 -3.08 10.96
CA PRO A 217 -15.89 -2.56 12.25
C PRO A 217 -14.64 -3.29 12.75
N GLY A 218 -13.82 -2.56 13.51
CA GLY A 218 -12.66 -3.11 14.21
C GLY A 218 -11.46 -3.41 13.33
N ALA A 219 -10.35 -3.81 13.94
CA ALA A 219 -9.11 -4.11 13.26
C ALA A 219 -9.25 -5.28 12.26
N GLY A 220 -9.97 -6.34 12.61
CA GLY A 220 -10.30 -7.44 11.70
C GLY A 220 -11.15 -7.00 10.51
N GLY A 221 -11.91 -5.91 10.67
CA GLY A 221 -12.70 -5.32 9.59
C GLY A 221 -11.85 -4.74 8.46
N VAL A 222 -10.68 -4.17 8.78
CA VAL A 222 -9.73 -3.69 7.77
C VAL A 222 -9.19 -4.84 6.93
N VAL A 223 -8.84 -5.98 7.57
CA VAL A 223 -8.41 -7.21 6.88
C VAL A 223 -9.48 -7.67 5.90
N HIS A 224 -10.72 -7.81 6.35
CA HIS A 224 -11.82 -8.24 5.48
C HIS A 224 -12.06 -7.30 4.31
N SER A 225 -12.05 -5.98 4.56
CA SER A 225 -12.21 -4.99 3.49
C SER A 225 -11.08 -5.05 2.47
N TYR A 226 -9.85 -5.26 2.93
CA TYR A 226 -8.68 -5.42 2.07
C TYR A 226 -8.77 -6.69 1.20
N GLU A 227 -9.11 -7.82 1.81
CA GLU A 227 -9.32 -9.09 1.09
C GLU A 227 -10.43 -8.98 0.04
N GLU A 228 -11.54 -8.31 0.36
CA GLU A 228 -12.64 -8.05 -0.57
C GLU A 228 -12.17 -7.20 -1.77
N ALA A 229 -11.37 -6.16 -1.52
CA ALA A 229 -10.83 -5.33 -2.60
C ALA A 229 -9.85 -6.11 -3.50
N LEU A 230 -8.98 -6.95 -2.92
CA LEU A 230 -8.09 -7.82 -3.69
C LEU A 230 -8.87 -8.83 -4.54
N ASN A 231 -9.89 -9.47 -3.94
CA ASN A 231 -10.75 -10.42 -4.64
C ASN A 231 -11.52 -9.75 -5.79
N ALA A 232 -11.94 -8.50 -5.61
CA ALA A 232 -12.62 -7.74 -6.66
C ALA A 232 -11.68 -7.45 -7.85
N LEU A 233 -10.40 -7.12 -7.62
CA LEU A 233 -9.41 -6.95 -8.68
C LEU A 233 -9.11 -8.27 -9.42
N ASP A 234 -8.92 -9.36 -8.69
CA ASP A 234 -8.71 -10.68 -9.28
C ASP A 234 -9.91 -11.13 -10.12
N LEU A 235 -11.10 -10.92 -9.60
CA LEU A 235 -12.34 -11.18 -10.30
C LEU A 235 -12.46 -10.35 -11.58
N ALA A 236 -12.15 -9.05 -11.52
CA ALA A 236 -12.19 -8.17 -12.68
C ALA A 236 -11.25 -8.65 -13.79
N ALA A 237 -10.05 -9.09 -13.44
CA ALA A 237 -9.10 -9.64 -14.40
C ALA A 237 -9.65 -10.92 -15.07
N ARG A 238 -10.21 -11.87 -14.29
CA ARG A 238 -10.80 -13.12 -14.82
C ARG A 238 -12.05 -12.89 -15.65
N MET A 239 -12.86 -11.92 -15.23
CA MET A 239 -14.12 -11.58 -15.89
C MET A 239 -13.97 -10.52 -16.98
N ASN A 240 -12.75 -10.03 -17.25
CA ASN A 240 -12.47 -8.93 -18.17
C ASN A 240 -13.43 -7.74 -17.95
N LEU A 241 -13.53 -7.31 -16.67
CA LEU A 241 -14.30 -6.12 -16.33
C LEU A 241 -13.42 -4.90 -16.54
N ASP A 242 -13.89 -3.96 -17.35
CA ASP A 242 -13.12 -2.76 -17.74
C ASP A 242 -13.47 -1.53 -16.89
N GLU A 243 -14.33 -1.69 -15.86
CA GLU A 243 -14.69 -0.61 -14.96
C GLU A 243 -13.46 -0.09 -14.24
N PRO A 244 -13.21 1.23 -14.26
CA PRO A 244 -12.04 1.83 -13.58
C PRO A 244 -12.12 1.71 -12.05
N VAL A 245 -13.32 1.68 -11.49
CA VAL A 245 -13.57 1.54 -10.06
C VAL A 245 -14.56 0.40 -9.82
N LEU A 246 -14.14 -0.55 -9.01
CA LEU A 246 -14.90 -1.73 -8.65
C LEU A 246 -15.34 -1.62 -7.18
N HIS A 247 -16.61 -1.84 -6.91
CA HIS A 247 -17.11 -1.96 -5.54
C HIS A 247 -17.33 -3.42 -5.20
N ALA A 248 -16.66 -3.93 -4.17
CA ALA A 248 -16.82 -5.31 -3.73
C ALA A 248 -18.27 -5.65 -3.37
N ALA A 249 -19.05 -4.65 -2.95
CA ALA A 249 -20.49 -4.81 -2.69
C ALA A 249 -21.29 -5.26 -3.93
N ASP A 250 -20.91 -4.77 -5.12
CA ASP A 250 -21.59 -5.08 -6.37
C ASP A 250 -21.20 -6.47 -6.92
N LEU A 251 -20.12 -7.03 -6.39
CA LEU A 251 -19.54 -8.29 -6.84
C LEU A 251 -19.84 -9.47 -5.92
N LEU A 252 -20.74 -9.33 -4.94
CA LEU A 252 -21.02 -10.34 -3.90
C LEU A 252 -21.56 -11.66 -4.43
N VAL A 253 -22.16 -11.67 -5.62
CA VAL A 253 -22.66 -12.90 -6.25
C VAL A 253 -21.53 -13.89 -6.56
N TYR A 254 -20.36 -13.41 -6.93
CA TYR A 254 -19.26 -14.27 -7.37
C TYR A 254 -18.62 -15.09 -6.23
N PRO A 255 -18.30 -14.53 -5.03
CA PRO A 255 -17.88 -15.32 -3.89
C PRO A 255 -18.89 -16.40 -3.47
N VAL A 256 -20.20 -16.12 -3.63
CA VAL A 256 -21.24 -17.13 -3.36
C VAL A 256 -21.15 -18.28 -4.36
N LEU A 257 -20.98 -17.98 -5.64
CA LEU A 257 -20.86 -18.99 -6.71
C LEU A 257 -19.56 -19.80 -6.62
N THR A 258 -18.49 -19.22 -6.10
CA THR A 258 -17.16 -19.89 -6.01
C THR A 258 -16.89 -20.54 -4.66
N ARG A 259 -17.81 -20.43 -3.69
CA ARG A 259 -17.61 -20.97 -2.35
C ARG A 259 -17.38 -22.49 -2.35
N ASP A 260 -18.10 -23.19 -3.20
CA ASP A 260 -17.87 -24.61 -3.48
C ASP A 260 -17.30 -24.77 -4.89
N ARG A 261 -15.97 -24.79 -4.97
CA ARG A 261 -15.25 -24.92 -6.23
C ARG A 261 -15.59 -26.24 -6.94
N GLN A 262 -15.79 -27.32 -6.18
CA GLN A 262 -16.08 -28.63 -6.75
C GLN A 262 -17.48 -28.67 -7.36
N ALA A 263 -18.48 -28.18 -6.64
CA ALA A 263 -19.85 -28.10 -7.17
C ALA A 263 -19.91 -27.21 -8.43
N MET A 264 -19.14 -26.11 -8.45
CA MET A 264 -19.05 -25.25 -9.64
C MET A 264 -18.36 -25.97 -10.81
N ALA A 265 -17.28 -26.71 -10.56
CA ALA A 265 -16.60 -27.50 -11.59
C ALA A 265 -17.51 -28.59 -12.15
N ASP A 266 -18.30 -29.24 -11.31
CA ASP A 266 -19.26 -30.25 -11.73
C ASP A 266 -20.39 -29.65 -12.57
N LEU A 267 -20.89 -28.47 -12.20
CA LEU A 267 -21.86 -27.71 -13.02
C LEU A 267 -21.28 -27.39 -14.40
N VAL A 268 -20.07 -26.83 -14.47
CA VAL A 268 -19.40 -26.48 -15.74
C VAL A 268 -19.19 -27.74 -16.59
N ARG A 269 -18.71 -28.82 -15.99
CA ARG A 269 -18.47 -30.10 -16.68
C ARG A 269 -19.75 -30.68 -17.25
N THR A 270 -20.83 -30.68 -16.47
CA THR A 270 -22.12 -31.23 -16.86
C THR A 270 -22.79 -30.41 -17.94
N VAL A 271 -22.81 -29.08 -17.78
CA VAL A 271 -23.59 -28.19 -18.68
C VAL A 271 -22.77 -27.81 -19.92
N LEU A 272 -21.49 -27.46 -19.78
CA LEU A 272 -20.66 -26.95 -20.88
C LEU A 272 -19.70 -28.00 -21.45
N GLY A 273 -19.40 -29.09 -20.73
CA GLY A 273 -18.52 -30.15 -21.19
C GLY A 273 -18.83 -30.68 -22.60
N PRO A 274 -20.12 -30.88 -22.99
CA PRO A 274 -20.47 -31.30 -24.34
C PRO A 274 -19.99 -30.34 -25.45
N LEU A 275 -19.69 -29.08 -25.15
CA LEU A 275 -19.14 -28.11 -26.13
C LEU A 275 -17.73 -28.51 -26.60
N GLN A 276 -17.00 -29.32 -25.85
CA GLN A 276 -15.68 -29.83 -26.28
C GLN A 276 -15.78 -30.72 -27.53
N GLN A 277 -16.93 -31.33 -27.78
CA GLN A 277 -17.18 -32.15 -28.98
C GLN A 277 -17.37 -31.32 -30.27
N ALA A 278 -17.46 -29.98 -30.13
CA ALA A 278 -17.60 -29.12 -31.27
C ALA A 278 -16.31 -29.05 -32.10
N ARG A 279 -16.44 -29.02 -33.43
CA ARG A 279 -15.32 -28.75 -34.32
C ARG A 279 -14.76 -27.36 -34.01
N GLY A 280 -13.54 -27.29 -33.52
CA GLY A 280 -12.88 -26.08 -33.02
C GLY A 280 -12.88 -25.95 -31.48
N GLY A 281 -13.37 -26.98 -30.75
CA GLY A 281 -13.38 -27.03 -29.29
C GLY A 281 -14.49 -26.20 -28.64
N ALA A 282 -14.44 -26.10 -27.32
CA ALA A 282 -15.46 -25.39 -26.52
C ALA A 282 -15.34 -23.86 -26.61
N LYS A 283 -14.12 -23.32 -26.72
CA LYS A 283 -13.83 -21.87 -26.58
C LYS A 283 -14.67 -20.96 -27.50
N PRO A 284 -14.79 -21.21 -28.82
CA PRO A 284 -15.61 -20.34 -29.69
C PRO A 284 -17.10 -20.31 -29.34
N LEU A 285 -17.63 -21.42 -28.76
CA LEU A 285 -19.02 -21.50 -28.33
C LEU A 285 -19.18 -20.88 -26.93
N LEU A 286 -18.22 -21.02 -26.05
CA LEU A 286 -18.17 -20.33 -24.76
C LEU A 286 -18.12 -18.81 -24.95
N ASP A 287 -17.26 -18.31 -25.85
CA ASP A 287 -17.19 -16.88 -26.21
C ASP A 287 -18.53 -16.37 -26.77
N THR A 288 -19.23 -17.23 -27.53
CA THR A 288 -20.57 -16.93 -28.06
C THR A 288 -21.61 -16.77 -26.94
N LEU A 289 -21.63 -17.66 -25.97
CA LEU A 289 -22.52 -17.58 -24.79
C LEU A 289 -22.17 -16.36 -23.94
N THR A 290 -20.89 -16.13 -23.70
CA THR A 290 -20.40 -14.97 -22.94
C THR A 290 -20.89 -13.67 -23.58
N ALA A 291 -20.64 -13.47 -24.87
CA ALA A 291 -21.08 -12.27 -25.58
C ALA A 291 -22.61 -12.13 -25.59
N TYR A 292 -23.33 -13.25 -25.68
CA TYR A 292 -24.80 -13.25 -25.66
C TYR A 292 -25.36 -12.81 -24.31
N PHE A 293 -24.82 -13.33 -23.21
CA PHE A 293 -25.25 -12.94 -21.87
C PHE A 293 -24.82 -11.54 -21.48
N ASP A 294 -23.58 -11.15 -21.78
CA ASP A 294 -23.06 -9.80 -21.52
C ASP A 294 -23.82 -8.69 -22.25
N THR A 295 -24.50 -9.02 -23.36
CA THR A 295 -25.33 -8.08 -24.13
C THR A 295 -26.82 -8.18 -23.79
N GLY A 296 -27.17 -8.76 -22.63
CA GLY A 296 -28.55 -8.91 -22.19
C GLY A 296 -29.37 -9.84 -23.10
N CYS A 297 -28.75 -10.85 -23.68
CA CYS A 297 -29.37 -11.82 -24.59
C CYS A 297 -29.86 -11.21 -25.93
N VAL A 298 -29.28 -10.10 -26.35
CA VAL A 298 -29.61 -9.44 -27.64
C VAL A 298 -28.68 -9.96 -28.73
N THR A 299 -29.18 -10.90 -29.53
CA THR A 299 -28.43 -11.60 -30.61
C THR A 299 -27.68 -10.65 -31.55
N ALA A 300 -28.30 -9.52 -31.95
CA ALA A 300 -27.69 -8.56 -32.85
C ALA A 300 -26.50 -7.80 -32.18
N GLN A 301 -26.57 -7.52 -30.89
CA GLN A 301 -25.48 -6.88 -30.16
C GLN A 301 -24.33 -7.87 -29.93
N ALA A 302 -24.63 -9.10 -29.53
CA ALA A 302 -23.66 -10.16 -29.39
C ALA A 302 -22.92 -10.46 -30.70
N ALA A 303 -23.63 -10.51 -31.82
CA ALA A 303 -23.04 -10.69 -33.15
C ALA A 303 -22.04 -9.57 -33.49
N ARG A 304 -22.41 -8.31 -33.23
CA ARG A 304 -21.52 -7.16 -33.43
C ARG A 304 -20.26 -7.25 -32.56
N ARG A 305 -20.41 -7.60 -31.27
CA ARG A 305 -19.28 -7.75 -30.32
C ARG A 305 -18.29 -8.82 -30.77
N LEU A 306 -18.78 -9.89 -31.42
CA LEU A 306 -17.95 -10.96 -31.94
C LEU A 306 -17.53 -10.79 -33.40
N SER A 307 -17.86 -9.66 -34.05
CA SER A 307 -17.65 -9.41 -35.48
C SER A 307 -18.26 -10.51 -36.37
N LEU A 308 -19.46 -10.98 -35.99
CA LEU A 308 -20.22 -12.02 -36.71
C LEU A 308 -21.48 -11.41 -37.37
N SER A 309 -22.01 -12.12 -38.40
CA SER A 309 -23.36 -11.85 -38.85
C SER A 309 -24.38 -12.39 -37.82
N VAL A 310 -25.58 -11.75 -37.79
CA VAL A 310 -26.70 -12.24 -36.93
C VAL A 310 -27.04 -13.70 -37.26
N ARG A 311 -27.02 -14.10 -38.55
CA ARG A 311 -27.24 -15.48 -38.95
C ARG A 311 -26.21 -16.45 -38.42
N ALA A 312 -24.93 -16.06 -38.39
CA ALA A 312 -23.86 -16.88 -37.83
C ALA A 312 -24.00 -17.00 -36.30
N MET A 313 -24.41 -15.94 -35.63
CA MET A 313 -24.68 -15.94 -34.19
C MET A 313 -25.84 -16.87 -33.84
N THR A 314 -26.96 -16.77 -34.54
CA THR A 314 -28.10 -17.69 -34.38
C THR A 314 -27.69 -19.14 -34.59
N TYR A 315 -26.94 -19.43 -35.68
CA TYR A 315 -26.44 -20.77 -35.93
C TYR A 315 -25.57 -21.32 -34.80
N ARG A 316 -24.72 -20.48 -34.19
CA ARG A 316 -23.91 -20.88 -33.03
C ARG A 316 -24.77 -21.16 -31.78
N LEU A 317 -25.77 -20.32 -31.50
CA LEU A 317 -26.72 -20.56 -30.39
C LEU A 317 -27.50 -21.86 -30.59
N ASP A 318 -28.01 -22.11 -31.79
CA ASP A 318 -28.70 -23.40 -32.13
C ASP A 318 -27.76 -24.61 -31.99
N ARG A 319 -26.49 -24.42 -32.32
CA ARG A 319 -25.47 -25.47 -32.15
C ARG A 319 -25.20 -25.75 -30.67
N ILE A 320 -25.11 -24.68 -29.84
CA ILE A 320 -24.95 -24.81 -28.39
C ILE A 320 -26.14 -25.59 -27.82
N HIS A 321 -27.36 -25.19 -28.16
CA HIS A 321 -28.56 -25.89 -27.71
C HIS A 321 -28.51 -27.38 -28.05
N ARG A 322 -28.14 -27.73 -29.29
CA ARG A 322 -28.03 -29.16 -29.72
C ARG A 322 -26.96 -29.94 -28.97
N LEU A 323 -25.86 -29.32 -28.60
CA LEU A 323 -24.77 -29.99 -27.89
C LEU A 323 -25.05 -30.11 -26.40
N THR A 324 -25.59 -29.07 -25.78
CA THR A 324 -25.81 -29.03 -24.33
C THR A 324 -27.18 -29.54 -23.91
N GLY A 325 -28.15 -29.61 -24.85
CA GLY A 325 -29.55 -29.87 -24.56
C GLY A 325 -30.27 -28.71 -23.88
N ALA A 326 -29.59 -27.59 -23.62
CA ALA A 326 -30.15 -26.42 -22.95
C ALA A 326 -30.36 -25.26 -23.92
N ASP A 327 -31.58 -24.71 -23.95
CA ASP A 327 -31.96 -23.59 -24.81
C ASP A 327 -31.58 -22.27 -24.14
N PRO A 328 -30.67 -21.48 -24.72
CA PRO A 328 -30.31 -20.13 -24.23
C PRO A 328 -31.50 -19.15 -24.24
N GLY A 329 -32.55 -19.41 -25.02
CA GLY A 329 -33.76 -18.62 -25.10
C GLY A 329 -34.75 -18.92 -23.95
N ASP A 330 -34.75 -20.12 -23.39
CA ASP A 330 -35.62 -20.49 -22.27
C ASP A 330 -35.12 -19.89 -20.94
N PRO A 331 -35.96 -19.18 -20.18
CA PRO A 331 -35.49 -18.45 -18.99
C PRO A 331 -34.84 -19.34 -17.89
N VAL A 332 -35.34 -20.58 -17.69
CA VAL A 332 -34.84 -21.48 -16.65
C VAL A 332 -33.50 -22.11 -17.08
N GLN A 333 -33.46 -22.63 -18.32
CA GLN A 333 -32.26 -23.25 -18.87
C GLN A 333 -31.17 -22.21 -19.11
N ARG A 334 -31.54 -20.98 -19.50
CA ARG A 334 -30.64 -19.84 -19.63
C ARG A 334 -29.95 -19.51 -18.32
N TYR A 335 -30.65 -19.52 -17.18
CA TYR A 335 -30.05 -19.27 -15.88
C TYR A 335 -28.94 -20.28 -15.57
N THR A 336 -29.19 -21.55 -15.82
CA THR A 336 -28.20 -22.62 -15.66
C THR A 336 -26.99 -22.45 -16.58
N LEU A 337 -27.24 -22.14 -17.86
CA LEU A 337 -26.15 -21.84 -18.83
C LEU A 337 -25.35 -20.63 -18.42
N GLN A 338 -25.99 -19.55 -18.00
CA GLN A 338 -25.33 -18.33 -17.58
C GLN A 338 -24.46 -18.55 -16.35
N THR A 339 -24.98 -19.28 -15.35
CA THR A 339 -24.20 -19.65 -14.16
C THR A 339 -23.01 -20.52 -14.52
N ALA A 340 -23.17 -21.50 -15.42
CA ALA A 340 -22.08 -22.34 -15.89
C ALA A 340 -21.03 -21.54 -16.68
N VAL A 341 -21.43 -20.56 -17.49
CA VAL A 341 -20.51 -19.66 -18.22
C VAL A 341 -19.70 -18.79 -17.24
N VAL A 342 -20.35 -18.23 -16.22
CA VAL A 342 -19.64 -17.51 -15.14
C VAL A 342 -18.66 -18.43 -14.44
N GLY A 343 -19.09 -19.66 -14.08
CA GLY A 343 -18.22 -20.67 -13.47
C GLY A 343 -17.02 -21.03 -14.35
N ALA A 344 -17.24 -21.22 -15.65
CA ALA A 344 -16.18 -21.51 -16.61
C ALA A 344 -15.11 -20.42 -16.64
N ARG A 345 -15.51 -19.14 -16.67
CA ARG A 345 -14.57 -17.99 -16.61
C ARG A 345 -13.81 -17.95 -15.29
N LEU A 346 -14.47 -18.16 -14.18
CA LEU A 346 -13.85 -18.17 -12.84
C LEU A 346 -12.87 -19.33 -12.63
N LEU A 347 -13.06 -20.44 -13.35
CA LEU A 347 -12.22 -21.63 -13.30
C LEU A 347 -11.20 -21.71 -14.44
N ASP A 348 -11.13 -20.68 -15.29
CA ASP A 348 -10.30 -20.61 -16.50
C ASP A 348 -10.52 -21.80 -17.46
N TRP A 349 -11.74 -22.35 -17.46
CA TRP A 349 -12.11 -23.41 -18.38
C TRP A 349 -12.47 -22.81 -19.77
N PRO A 350 -12.09 -23.42 -20.91
CA PRO A 350 -11.47 -24.75 -21.07
C PRO A 350 -9.95 -24.73 -21.07
N ASP A 351 -9.30 -23.58 -20.83
CA ASP A 351 -7.84 -23.46 -20.91
C ASP A 351 -7.15 -24.22 -19.75
N GLN A 352 -7.83 -24.36 -18.60
CA GLN A 352 -7.45 -25.22 -17.47
C GLN A 352 -8.40 -26.40 -17.32
N PRO A 353 -7.92 -27.60 -16.97
CA PRO A 353 -8.78 -28.74 -16.65
C PRO A 353 -9.55 -28.50 -15.35
N LEU A 354 -10.82 -28.99 -15.28
CA LEU A 354 -11.69 -28.90 -14.11
C LEU A 354 -11.37 -29.99 -13.08
#